data_039e809c2838e1e81dcd74cbb9a74b88
#
_entry.id   039e809c2838e1e81dcd74cbb9a74b88
#
_cell.length_a   1.000
_cell.length_b   1.000
_cell.length_c   1.000
_cell.angle_alpha   90.00
_cell.angle_beta   90.00
_cell.angle_gamma   90.00
#
_symmetry.space_group_name_H-M   'P 1'
#
loop_
_entity.id
_entity.type
_entity.pdbx_description
1 polymer ?
#
loop_
_entity_poly.entity_id
_entity_poly.type
_entity_poly.pdbx_seq_one_letter_code
_entity_poly.pdbx_strand_id
1 'polypeptide(L)'
;MKLTGKVALVTNVSEFMGPAITEEFAREGATLALHDRDEGAAKRIGAIATAVGRETLVLTGDLTRSAEADRVVSETVARFGHLDILVNNSANPPTGSPTERITDAQWRDMMSRLLDEPFYCLRAALRVMRPAKRGKIINMSSAAAFPGLPNYAAYSAARAGVNGLTKAVGREVARDGIQVNAIAQNYVENPTYFPPALTADPEKLSRMVKNIPAGRLARSEESARLAVYLASEDADFFIGQVVPFAGGWVTP
;
A
#
# COMPACT_ATOMS: atom_id res chain seq x y z
N MET A 1 -14.64 -16.40 -3.31
CA MET A 1 -13.52 -15.78 -2.56
C MET A 1 -12.25 -15.93 -3.38
N LYS A 2 -11.68 -14.81 -3.80
CA LYS A 2 -10.54 -14.76 -4.77
C LYS A 2 -9.18 -15.07 -4.13
N LEU A 3 -9.07 -14.96 -2.80
CA LEU A 3 -7.82 -15.11 -2.06
C LEU A 3 -7.79 -16.32 -1.12
N THR A 4 -8.70 -17.28 -1.31
CA THR A 4 -8.75 -18.51 -0.51
C THR A 4 -7.42 -19.27 -0.59
N GLY A 5 -6.85 -19.61 0.57
CA GLY A 5 -5.57 -20.32 0.67
C GLY A 5 -4.33 -19.46 0.38
N LYS A 6 -4.48 -18.16 0.17
CA LYS A 6 -3.36 -17.23 0.00
C LYS A 6 -2.96 -16.62 1.35
N VAL A 7 -1.67 -16.45 1.56
CA VAL A 7 -1.09 -15.73 2.71
C VAL A 7 -0.70 -14.34 2.26
N ALA A 8 -1.26 -13.32 2.90
CA ALA A 8 -0.96 -11.92 2.59
C ALA A 8 -0.30 -11.21 3.77
N LEU A 9 0.82 -10.53 3.51
CA LEU A 9 1.44 -9.58 4.42
C LEU A 9 0.99 -8.17 4.04
N VAL A 10 0.36 -7.45 4.98
CA VAL A 10 -0.03 -6.05 4.83
C VAL A 10 0.75 -5.21 5.81
N THR A 11 1.47 -4.19 5.33
CA THR A 11 2.27 -3.29 6.18
C THR A 11 1.47 -2.09 6.64
N ASN A 12 1.78 -1.53 7.83
CA ASN A 12 1.17 -0.33 8.42
C ASN A 12 -0.36 -0.38 8.38
N VAL A 13 -0.93 -1.45 8.95
CA VAL A 13 -2.35 -1.78 8.80
C VAL A 13 -3.32 -0.81 9.45
N SER A 14 -2.87 0.02 10.41
CA SER A 14 -3.72 1.04 11.04
C SER A 14 -3.79 2.35 10.24
N GLU A 15 -2.91 2.52 9.25
CA GLU A 15 -2.78 3.74 8.46
C GLU A 15 -3.32 3.55 7.04
N PHE A 16 -3.55 4.67 6.37
CA PHE A 16 -3.85 4.77 4.94
C PHE A 16 -4.93 3.76 4.49
N MET A 17 -4.59 2.81 3.61
CA MET A 17 -5.55 1.81 3.12
C MET A 17 -5.55 0.51 3.93
N GLY A 18 -4.68 0.41 4.94
CA GLY A 18 -4.51 -0.81 5.73
C GLY A 18 -5.79 -1.39 6.31
N PRO A 19 -6.67 -0.60 6.96
CA PRO A 19 -7.93 -1.13 7.49
C PRO A 19 -8.84 -1.73 6.41
N ALA A 20 -9.05 -1.01 5.31
CA ALA A 20 -9.94 -1.46 4.23
C ALA A 20 -9.36 -2.66 3.46
N ILE A 21 -8.05 -2.68 3.22
CA ILE A 21 -7.37 -3.81 2.57
C ILE A 21 -7.45 -5.05 3.47
N THR A 22 -7.21 -4.92 4.77
CA THR A 22 -7.33 -6.02 5.73
C THR A 22 -8.74 -6.62 5.71
N GLU A 23 -9.76 -5.77 5.74
CA GLU A 23 -11.16 -6.21 5.73
C GLU A 23 -11.54 -6.93 4.41
N GLU A 24 -11.23 -6.33 3.25
CA GLU A 24 -11.59 -6.93 1.95
C GLU A 24 -10.77 -8.22 1.69
N PHE A 25 -9.48 -8.27 2.07
CA PHE A 25 -8.67 -9.47 1.94
C PHE A 25 -9.19 -10.60 2.84
N ALA A 26 -9.60 -10.28 4.08
CA ALA A 26 -10.21 -11.24 4.98
C ALA A 26 -11.53 -11.80 4.41
N ARG A 27 -12.40 -10.93 3.89
CA ARG A 27 -13.66 -11.34 3.23
C ARG A 27 -13.41 -12.24 2.03
N GLU A 28 -12.33 -11.99 1.29
CA GLU A 28 -11.94 -12.78 0.11
C GLU A 28 -11.14 -14.05 0.45
N GLY A 29 -10.95 -14.35 1.73
CA GLY A 29 -10.46 -15.64 2.17
C GLY A 29 -8.97 -15.72 2.47
N ALA A 30 -8.24 -14.60 2.48
CA ALA A 30 -6.83 -14.60 2.79
C ALA A 30 -6.54 -14.91 4.26
N THR A 31 -5.44 -15.60 4.53
CA THR A 31 -4.74 -15.63 5.82
C THR A 31 -3.83 -14.41 5.89
N LEU A 32 -3.78 -13.71 7.03
CA LEU A 32 -3.20 -12.37 7.11
C LEU A 32 -2.04 -12.27 8.11
N ALA A 33 -0.88 -11.83 7.66
CA ALA A 33 0.15 -11.22 8.48
C ALA A 33 -0.05 -9.71 8.46
N LEU A 34 -0.23 -9.09 9.62
CA LEU A 34 -0.61 -7.71 9.79
C LEU A 34 0.50 -6.99 10.54
N HIS A 35 1.22 -6.12 9.83
CA HIS A 35 2.30 -5.35 10.42
C HIS A 35 1.85 -3.93 10.74
N ASP A 36 2.26 -3.45 11.92
CA ASP A 36 2.18 -2.03 12.30
C ASP A 36 3.33 -1.67 13.25
N ARG A 37 3.61 -0.39 13.44
CA ARG A 37 4.55 0.08 14.47
C ARG A 37 3.96 -0.02 15.87
N ASP A 38 2.63 0.10 15.99
CA ASP A 38 1.84 -0.04 17.21
C ASP A 38 1.14 -1.40 17.24
N GLU A 39 1.56 -2.26 18.17
CA GLU A 39 0.98 -3.60 18.34
C GLU A 39 -0.52 -3.55 18.67
N GLY A 40 -0.94 -2.59 19.50
CA GLY A 40 -2.34 -2.42 19.86
C GLY A 40 -3.19 -2.01 18.66
N ALA A 41 -2.66 -1.14 17.79
CA ALA A 41 -3.33 -0.78 16.55
C ALA A 41 -3.43 -1.99 15.60
N ALA A 42 -2.35 -2.74 15.41
CA ALA A 42 -2.38 -3.96 14.60
C ALA A 42 -3.39 -5.00 15.11
N LYS A 43 -3.46 -5.21 16.43
CA LYS A 43 -4.46 -6.11 17.04
C LYS A 43 -5.89 -5.65 16.81
N ARG A 44 -6.17 -4.34 16.92
CA ARG A 44 -7.51 -3.79 16.62
C ARG A 44 -7.92 -4.04 15.17
N ILE A 45 -7.01 -3.84 14.24
CA ILE A 45 -7.29 -4.11 12.82
C ILE A 45 -7.40 -5.63 12.58
N GLY A 46 -6.55 -6.44 13.22
CA GLY A 46 -6.62 -7.91 13.13
C GLY A 46 -7.96 -8.48 13.63
N ALA A 47 -8.60 -7.85 14.61
CA ALA A 47 -9.92 -8.25 15.09
C ALA A 47 -10.99 -8.23 13.97
N ILE A 48 -10.87 -7.35 12.98
CA ILE A 48 -11.77 -7.29 11.81
C ILE A 48 -11.68 -8.59 11.00
N ALA A 49 -10.47 -9.07 10.74
CA ALA A 49 -10.25 -10.32 10.01
C ALA A 49 -10.66 -11.55 10.82
N THR A 50 -10.38 -11.54 12.12
CA THR A 50 -10.78 -12.63 13.04
C THR A 50 -12.31 -12.74 13.14
N ALA A 51 -13.03 -11.63 13.12
CA ALA A 51 -14.49 -11.61 13.16
C ALA A 51 -15.15 -12.33 11.96
N VAL A 52 -14.45 -12.42 10.84
CA VAL A 52 -14.90 -13.18 9.65
C VAL A 52 -14.20 -14.54 9.53
N GLY A 53 -13.61 -15.03 10.62
CA GLY A 53 -13.04 -16.39 10.74
C GLY A 53 -11.69 -16.56 10.04
N ARG A 54 -10.90 -15.47 9.87
CA ARG A 54 -9.56 -15.57 9.26
C ARG A 54 -8.48 -15.64 10.33
N GLU A 55 -7.49 -16.48 10.06
CA GLU A 55 -6.29 -16.55 10.88
C GLU A 55 -5.43 -15.33 10.65
N THR A 56 -4.89 -14.75 11.73
CA THR A 56 -4.03 -13.56 11.67
C THR A 56 -2.76 -13.75 12.48
N LEU A 57 -1.67 -13.14 11.99
CA LEU A 57 -0.42 -12.95 12.72
C LEU A 57 -0.18 -11.45 12.84
N VAL A 58 -0.01 -10.95 14.07
CA VAL A 58 0.37 -9.55 14.30
C VAL A 58 1.89 -9.47 14.41
N LEU A 59 2.47 -8.55 13.65
CA LEU A 59 3.91 -8.27 13.59
C LEU A 59 4.15 -6.78 13.84
N THR A 60 5.21 -6.46 14.57
CA THR A 60 5.58 -5.06 14.84
C THR A 60 7.01 -4.78 14.40
N GLY A 61 7.36 -3.53 14.23
CA GLY A 61 8.72 -3.12 13.90
C GLY A 61 8.79 -1.81 13.13
N ASP A 62 9.99 -1.34 12.90
CA ASP A 62 10.24 -0.15 12.06
C ASP A 62 10.77 -0.60 10.68
N LEU A 63 9.90 -0.67 9.69
CA LEU A 63 10.23 -1.13 8.34
C LEU A 63 11.13 -0.17 7.55
N THR A 64 11.42 1.02 8.07
CA THR A 64 12.50 1.86 7.53
C THR A 64 13.90 1.27 7.78
N ARG A 65 13.97 0.19 8.56
CA ARG A 65 15.16 -0.61 8.82
C ARG A 65 15.07 -1.92 8.05
N SER A 66 16.00 -2.17 7.13
CA SER A 66 15.94 -3.33 6.25
C SER A 66 15.91 -4.68 6.99
N ALA A 67 16.59 -4.78 8.15
CA ALA A 67 16.57 -5.99 8.98
C ALA A 67 15.18 -6.31 9.54
N GLU A 68 14.37 -5.28 9.84
CA GLU A 68 13.01 -5.46 10.30
C GLU A 68 12.09 -5.96 9.18
N ALA A 69 12.26 -5.46 7.96
CA ALA A 69 11.54 -5.98 6.80
C ALA A 69 11.89 -7.46 6.53
N ASP A 70 13.17 -7.82 6.61
CA ASP A 70 13.62 -9.22 6.49
C ASP A 70 12.99 -10.09 7.60
N ARG A 71 12.95 -9.63 8.86
CA ARG A 71 12.35 -10.34 9.99
C ARG A 71 10.85 -10.54 9.81
N VAL A 72 10.11 -9.50 9.47
CA VAL A 72 8.64 -9.55 9.30
C VAL A 72 8.25 -10.55 8.21
N VAL A 73 8.97 -10.57 7.09
CA VAL A 73 8.73 -11.58 6.03
C VAL A 73 9.10 -12.98 6.51
N SER A 74 10.23 -13.15 7.20
CA SER A 74 10.67 -14.46 7.72
C SER A 74 9.68 -15.02 8.74
N GLU A 75 9.17 -14.22 9.67
CA GLU A 75 8.18 -14.63 10.66
C GLU A 75 6.84 -14.99 10.01
N THR A 76 6.44 -14.26 8.94
CA THR A 76 5.25 -14.62 8.16
C THR A 76 5.39 -16.01 7.55
N VAL A 77 6.53 -16.27 6.91
CA VAL A 77 6.79 -17.58 6.30
C VAL A 77 6.94 -18.68 7.35
N ALA A 78 7.61 -18.41 8.47
CA ALA A 78 7.74 -19.37 9.57
C ALA A 78 6.38 -19.76 10.15
N ARG A 79 5.43 -18.83 10.24
CA ARG A 79 4.08 -19.06 10.79
C ARG A 79 3.16 -19.79 9.82
N PHE A 80 3.17 -19.42 8.54
CA PHE A 80 2.19 -19.88 7.56
C PHE A 80 2.76 -20.79 6.46
N GLY A 81 4.08 -20.99 6.44
CA GLY A 81 4.77 -21.84 5.46
C GLY A 81 5.11 -21.17 4.14
N HIS A 82 4.46 -20.06 3.80
CA HIS A 82 4.66 -19.33 2.53
C HIS A 82 4.20 -17.86 2.63
N LEU A 83 4.50 -17.09 1.58
CA LEU A 83 4.00 -15.74 1.37
C LEU A 83 3.57 -15.61 -0.10
N ASP A 84 2.29 -15.37 -0.35
CA ASP A 84 1.75 -15.21 -1.70
C ASP A 84 1.57 -13.74 -2.08
N ILE A 85 1.23 -12.87 -1.12
CA ILE A 85 0.87 -11.49 -1.38
C ILE A 85 1.60 -10.57 -0.41
N LEU A 86 2.24 -9.52 -0.94
CA LEU A 86 2.74 -8.39 -0.15
C LEU A 86 1.98 -7.13 -0.55
N VAL A 87 1.41 -6.43 0.43
CA VAL A 87 0.88 -5.07 0.23
C VAL A 87 1.74 -4.08 1.00
N ASN A 88 2.51 -3.27 0.28
CA ASN A 88 3.25 -2.14 0.82
C ASN A 88 2.31 -0.94 0.99
N ASN A 89 1.82 -0.74 2.21
CA ASN A 89 0.86 0.31 2.56
C ASN A 89 1.52 1.47 3.32
N SER A 90 2.64 1.97 2.82
CA SER A 90 3.40 3.04 3.45
C SER A 90 2.66 4.39 3.37
N ALA A 91 2.64 5.12 4.47
CA ALA A 91 2.07 6.45 4.59
C ALA A 91 3.03 7.43 5.29
N ASN A 92 3.03 8.66 4.81
CA ASN A 92 3.68 9.80 5.44
C ASN A 92 3.02 11.08 4.90
N PRO A 93 2.01 11.63 5.60
CA PRO A 93 1.33 12.84 5.15
C PRO A 93 2.31 14.01 5.06
N PRO A 94 2.45 14.62 3.87
CA PRO A 94 3.41 15.68 3.68
C PRO A 94 2.88 17.02 4.25
N THR A 95 3.75 17.78 4.87
CA THR A 95 3.53 19.20 5.10
C THR A 95 4.04 19.97 3.88
N GLY A 96 3.18 20.79 3.28
CA GLY A 96 3.57 21.60 2.13
C GLY A 96 4.66 22.60 2.50
N SER A 97 5.71 22.68 1.67
CA SER A 97 6.83 23.62 1.85
C SER A 97 7.45 23.96 0.50
N PRO A 98 7.83 25.23 0.27
CA PRO A 98 8.67 25.59 -0.87
C PRO A 98 9.94 24.72 -0.88
N THR A 99 10.38 24.34 -2.07
CA THR A 99 11.45 23.33 -2.22
C THR A 99 12.76 23.74 -1.54
N GLU A 100 13.12 25.02 -1.62
CA GLU A 100 14.32 25.58 -0.99
C GLU A 100 14.27 25.62 0.56
N ARG A 101 13.11 25.33 1.15
CA ARG A 101 12.91 25.27 2.61
C ARG A 101 12.81 23.85 3.14
N ILE A 102 12.80 22.86 2.26
CA ILE A 102 12.80 21.45 2.66
C ILE A 102 14.17 21.13 3.27
N THR A 103 14.19 20.75 4.53
CA THR A 103 15.43 20.33 5.20
C THR A 103 15.84 18.94 4.78
N ASP A 104 17.14 18.62 4.90
CA ASP A 104 17.66 17.26 4.68
C ASP A 104 16.94 16.21 5.54
N ALA A 105 16.57 16.56 6.77
CA ALA A 105 15.85 15.65 7.67
C ALA A 105 14.45 15.34 7.13
N GLN A 106 13.71 16.35 6.69
CA GLN A 106 12.38 16.17 6.08
C GLN A 106 12.46 15.35 4.79
N TRP A 107 13.47 15.61 3.96
CA TRP A 107 13.71 14.83 2.75
C TRP A 107 13.98 13.36 3.08
N ARG A 108 14.92 13.09 4.00
CA ARG A 108 15.28 11.72 4.39
C ARG A 108 14.12 10.97 5.03
N ASP A 109 13.33 11.63 5.91
CA ASP A 109 12.15 11.00 6.51
C ASP A 109 11.14 10.60 5.44
N MET A 110 10.87 11.47 4.48
CA MET A 110 9.94 11.19 3.38
C MET A 110 10.41 10.03 2.50
N MET A 111 11.71 10.01 2.14
CA MET A 111 12.29 8.93 1.34
C MET A 111 12.28 7.61 2.11
N SER A 112 12.70 7.61 3.38
CA SER A 112 12.80 6.37 4.17
C SER A 112 11.44 5.70 4.37
N ARG A 113 10.39 6.48 4.63
CA ARG A 113 9.04 5.94 4.85
C ARG A 113 8.32 5.57 3.56
N LEU A 114 8.45 6.37 2.50
CA LEU A 114 7.64 6.18 1.30
C LEU A 114 8.35 5.46 0.17
N LEU A 115 9.67 5.31 0.21
CA LEU A 115 10.45 4.64 -0.83
C LEU A 115 11.33 3.50 -0.29
N ASP A 116 12.13 3.76 0.76
CA ASP A 116 13.05 2.73 1.26
C ASP A 116 12.27 1.58 1.94
N GLU A 117 11.26 1.90 2.75
CA GLU A 117 10.41 0.91 3.41
C GLU A 117 9.74 -0.05 2.40
N PRO A 118 9.00 0.41 1.37
CA PRO A 118 8.45 -0.49 0.35
C PRO A 118 9.53 -1.27 -0.40
N PHE A 119 10.69 -0.68 -0.66
CA PHE A 119 11.80 -1.37 -1.30
C PHE A 119 12.34 -2.51 -0.41
N TYR A 120 12.52 -2.29 0.90
CA TYR A 120 13.03 -3.32 1.81
C TYR A 120 12.06 -4.49 1.93
N CYS A 121 10.76 -4.21 2.08
CA CYS A 121 9.72 -5.24 2.14
C CYS A 121 9.62 -6.03 0.82
N LEU A 122 9.61 -5.33 -0.32
CA LEU A 122 9.61 -5.94 -1.64
C LEU A 122 10.83 -6.85 -1.82
N ARG A 123 12.03 -6.38 -1.48
CA ARG A 123 13.26 -7.15 -1.59
C ARG A 123 13.22 -8.41 -0.69
N ALA A 124 12.73 -8.28 0.53
CA ALA A 124 12.57 -9.41 1.44
C ALA A 124 11.56 -10.44 0.90
N ALA A 125 10.42 -9.98 0.40
CA ALA A 125 9.39 -10.83 -0.21
C ALA A 125 9.93 -11.59 -1.45
N LEU A 126 10.69 -10.92 -2.31
CA LEU A 126 11.27 -11.55 -3.51
C LEU A 126 12.22 -12.70 -3.18
N ARG A 127 12.93 -12.66 -2.04
CA ARG A 127 13.81 -13.76 -1.62
C ARG A 127 13.06 -15.06 -1.37
N VAL A 128 11.78 -14.98 -1.00
CA VAL A 128 10.92 -16.14 -0.76
C VAL A 128 9.99 -16.45 -1.93
N MET A 129 9.53 -15.45 -2.67
CA MET A 129 8.63 -15.62 -3.81
C MET A 129 9.35 -16.16 -5.07
N ARG A 130 10.59 -15.71 -5.36
CA ARG A 130 11.34 -16.16 -6.55
C ARG A 130 11.61 -17.67 -6.56
N PRO A 131 12.10 -18.29 -5.46
CA PRO A 131 12.23 -19.75 -5.40
C PRO A 131 10.89 -20.48 -5.54
N ALA A 132 9.80 -19.90 -5.01
CA ALA A 132 8.45 -20.46 -5.09
C ALA A 132 7.79 -20.27 -6.46
N LYS A 133 8.38 -19.45 -7.36
CA LYS A 133 7.86 -19.13 -8.70
C LYS A 133 6.44 -18.57 -8.69
N ARG A 134 6.07 -17.85 -7.65
CA ARG A 134 4.76 -17.22 -7.49
C ARG A 134 4.83 -16.04 -6.52
N GLY A 135 4.00 -15.03 -6.73
CA GLY A 135 3.84 -13.93 -5.79
C GLY A 135 3.12 -12.73 -6.41
N LYS A 136 2.45 -11.97 -5.56
CA LYS A 136 1.80 -10.71 -5.91
C LYS A 136 2.32 -9.62 -4.99
N ILE A 137 2.83 -8.54 -5.55
CA ILE A 137 3.28 -7.38 -4.78
C ILE A 137 2.49 -6.15 -5.22
N ILE A 138 1.82 -5.51 -4.27
CA ILE A 138 1.00 -4.33 -4.50
C ILE A 138 1.62 -3.17 -3.71
N ASN A 139 2.05 -2.14 -4.43
CA ASN A 139 2.57 -0.93 -3.82
C ASN A 139 1.47 0.14 -3.78
N MET A 140 1.09 0.59 -2.58
CA MET A 140 0.19 1.73 -2.44
C MET A 140 0.97 3.01 -2.71
N SER A 141 0.68 3.64 -3.83
CA SER A 141 1.33 4.85 -4.33
C SER A 141 0.36 6.04 -4.33
N SER A 142 0.70 7.10 -5.03
CA SER A 142 -0.12 8.29 -5.16
C SER A 142 -0.22 8.75 -6.61
N ALA A 143 -1.43 9.15 -7.02
CA ALA A 143 -1.65 9.83 -8.29
C ALA A 143 -0.91 11.18 -8.38
N ALA A 144 -0.58 11.79 -7.24
CA ALA A 144 0.24 12.99 -7.16
C ALA A 144 1.65 12.82 -7.79
N ALA A 145 2.12 11.59 -7.92
CA ALA A 145 3.40 11.28 -8.54
C ALA A 145 3.42 11.48 -10.08
N PHE A 146 2.26 11.59 -10.73
CA PHE A 146 2.18 11.82 -12.18
C PHE A 146 2.45 13.29 -12.54
N PRO A 147 1.65 14.27 -12.06
CA PRO A 147 1.89 15.67 -12.37
C PRO A 147 2.99 16.29 -11.51
N GLY A 148 3.30 15.71 -10.33
CA GLY A 148 3.99 16.41 -9.26
C GLY A 148 3.11 17.50 -8.62
N LEU A 149 3.26 17.72 -7.30
CA LEU A 149 2.50 18.77 -6.62
C LEU A 149 3.42 19.91 -6.21
N PRO A 150 3.07 21.17 -6.54
CA PRO A 150 3.78 22.34 -6.02
C PRO A 150 3.83 22.32 -4.49
N ASN A 151 4.98 22.64 -3.91
CA ASN A 151 5.26 22.60 -2.47
C ASN A 151 5.29 21.19 -1.83
N TYR A 152 5.24 20.12 -2.61
CA TYR A 152 5.31 18.73 -2.13
C TYR A 152 6.40 17.93 -2.85
N ALA A 153 7.56 18.56 -3.11
CA ALA A 153 8.62 17.97 -3.93
C ALA A 153 9.13 16.62 -3.37
N ALA A 154 9.42 16.54 -2.06
CA ALA A 154 9.89 15.30 -1.44
C ALA A 154 8.84 14.18 -1.52
N TYR A 155 7.57 14.47 -1.26
CA TYR A 155 6.48 13.51 -1.39
C TYR A 155 6.30 13.01 -2.83
N SER A 156 6.27 13.95 -3.79
CA SER A 156 6.12 13.62 -5.21
C SER A 156 7.30 12.76 -5.71
N ALA A 157 8.53 13.09 -5.29
CA ALA A 157 9.73 12.33 -5.64
C ALA A 157 9.68 10.91 -5.07
N ALA A 158 9.33 10.75 -3.78
CA ALA A 158 9.24 9.43 -3.14
C ALA A 158 8.18 8.54 -3.81
N ARG A 159 6.99 9.09 -4.08
CA ARG A 159 5.90 8.35 -4.74
C ARG A 159 6.22 8.04 -6.21
N ALA A 160 6.90 8.93 -6.93
CA ALA A 160 7.41 8.67 -8.27
C ALA A 160 8.49 7.57 -8.26
N GLY A 161 9.33 7.54 -7.22
CA GLY A 161 10.28 6.46 -6.97
C GLY A 161 9.61 5.09 -6.83
N VAL A 162 8.51 5.00 -6.06
CA VAL A 162 7.70 3.77 -5.95
C VAL A 162 7.13 3.35 -7.31
N ASN A 163 6.66 4.31 -8.12
CA ASN A 163 6.16 4.01 -9.46
C ASN A 163 7.27 3.46 -10.37
N GLY A 164 8.48 4.05 -10.31
CA GLY A 164 9.66 3.57 -11.02
C GLY A 164 10.09 2.17 -10.56
N LEU A 165 10.15 1.96 -9.24
CA LEU A 165 10.45 0.65 -8.63
C LEU A 165 9.47 -0.43 -9.09
N THR A 166 8.17 -0.13 -9.07
CA THR A 166 7.12 -1.04 -9.54
C THR A 166 7.31 -1.47 -10.99
N LYS A 167 7.60 -0.51 -11.88
CA LYS A 167 7.80 -0.79 -13.31
C LYS A 167 9.07 -1.63 -13.55
N ALA A 168 10.16 -1.28 -12.89
CA ALA A 168 11.44 -1.97 -13.05
C ALA A 168 11.38 -3.41 -12.54
N VAL A 169 10.96 -3.57 -11.27
CA VAL A 169 10.92 -4.90 -10.64
C VAL A 169 9.86 -5.78 -11.25
N GLY A 170 8.67 -5.24 -11.59
CA GLY A 170 7.61 -6.02 -12.26
C GLY A 170 8.12 -6.68 -13.55
N ARG A 171 8.87 -5.96 -14.36
CA ARG A 171 9.48 -6.50 -15.59
C ARG A 171 10.61 -7.50 -15.30
N GLU A 172 11.40 -7.25 -14.25
CA GLU A 172 12.52 -8.12 -13.85
C GLU A 172 12.03 -9.51 -13.44
N VAL A 173 10.94 -9.59 -12.64
CA VAL A 173 10.50 -10.84 -12.01
C VAL A 173 9.33 -11.53 -12.71
N ALA A 174 8.84 -10.98 -13.81
CA ALA A 174 7.68 -11.50 -14.53
C ALA A 174 7.83 -12.98 -14.91
N ARG A 175 9.00 -13.38 -15.41
CA ARG A 175 9.30 -14.78 -15.76
C ARG A 175 9.41 -15.72 -14.57
N ASP A 176 9.49 -15.17 -13.37
CA ASP A 176 9.46 -15.93 -12.12
C ASP A 176 8.02 -16.15 -11.60
N GLY A 177 7.00 -15.79 -12.39
CA GLY A 177 5.59 -15.92 -11.99
C GLY A 177 5.17 -14.91 -10.92
N ILE A 178 5.91 -13.79 -10.80
CA ILE A 178 5.63 -12.75 -9.80
C ILE A 178 5.12 -11.49 -10.50
N GLN A 179 4.00 -10.95 -10.02
CA GLN A 179 3.43 -9.70 -10.49
C GLN A 179 3.66 -8.59 -9.46
N VAL A 180 4.25 -7.48 -9.89
CA VAL A 180 4.45 -6.27 -9.08
C VAL A 180 3.70 -5.13 -9.73
N ASN A 181 2.71 -4.58 -9.01
CA ASN A 181 1.89 -3.48 -9.51
C ASN A 181 1.70 -2.41 -8.44
N ALA A 182 1.26 -1.22 -8.81
CA ALA A 182 0.96 -0.14 -7.89
C ALA A 182 -0.45 0.41 -8.09
N ILE A 183 -1.09 0.81 -7.00
CA ILE A 183 -2.31 1.61 -7.01
C ILE A 183 -1.90 3.05 -6.69
N ALA A 184 -1.90 3.90 -7.71
CA ALA A 184 -1.59 5.32 -7.57
C ALA A 184 -2.89 6.07 -7.29
N GLN A 185 -3.26 6.17 -6.00
CA GLN A 185 -4.55 6.75 -5.61
C GLN A 185 -4.47 8.22 -5.20
N ASN A 186 -5.60 8.92 -5.33
CA ASN A 186 -5.89 10.19 -4.69
C ASN A 186 -7.40 10.30 -4.43
N TYR A 187 -7.79 11.14 -3.48
CA TYR A 187 -9.19 11.39 -3.15
C TYR A 187 -9.97 10.12 -2.77
N VAL A 188 -9.36 9.25 -1.98
CA VAL A 188 -9.95 8.06 -1.39
C VAL A 188 -10.06 8.27 0.12
N GLU A 189 -11.23 8.04 0.70
CA GLU A 189 -11.44 8.08 2.15
C GLU A 189 -10.49 7.11 2.85
N ASN A 190 -9.80 7.60 3.88
CA ASN A 190 -8.88 6.80 4.69
C ASN A 190 -8.49 7.57 5.96
N PRO A 191 -8.03 6.90 7.03
CA PRO A 191 -7.73 7.56 8.30
C PRO A 191 -6.56 8.55 8.25
N THR A 192 -5.68 8.47 7.24
CA THR A 192 -4.41 9.21 7.21
C THR A 192 -4.49 10.49 6.38
N TYR A 193 -5.01 10.44 5.15
CA TYR A 193 -5.02 11.58 4.22
C TYR A 193 -6.40 12.23 4.08
N PHE A 194 -7.46 11.45 4.15
CA PHE A 194 -8.86 11.89 4.01
C PHE A 194 -9.71 11.29 5.13
N PRO A 195 -9.42 11.65 6.40
CA PRO A 195 -10.12 11.10 7.54
C PRO A 195 -11.58 11.58 7.61
N PRO A 196 -12.48 10.84 8.29
CA PRO A 196 -13.89 11.20 8.43
C PRO A 196 -14.13 12.63 8.94
N ALA A 197 -13.28 13.13 9.83
CA ALA A 197 -13.37 14.52 10.33
C ALA A 197 -13.16 15.58 9.24
N LEU A 198 -12.36 15.27 8.20
CA LEU A 198 -12.16 16.16 7.06
C LEU A 198 -13.35 16.10 6.10
N THR A 199 -13.91 14.90 5.91
CA THR A 199 -15.00 14.66 4.96
C THR A 199 -16.38 15.01 5.54
N ALA A 200 -16.50 15.12 6.86
CA ALA A 200 -17.72 15.55 7.55
C ALA A 200 -18.00 17.07 7.40
N ASP A 201 -17.04 17.88 6.98
CA ASP A 201 -17.21 19.30 6.73
C ASP A 201 -17.68 19.53 5.28
N PRO A 202 -18.96 19.93 5.05
CA PRO A 202 -19.52 20.05 3.70
C PRO A 202 -18.79 21.08 2.82
N GLU A 203 -18.29 22.17 3.41
CA GLU A 203 -17.59 23.20 2.63
C GLU A 203 -16.22 22.72 2.19
N LYS A 204 -15.48 22.03 3.07
CA LYS A 204 -14.18 21.44 2.71
C LYS A 204 -14.35 20.35 1.68
N LEU A 205 -15.34 19.48 1.88
CA LEU A 205 -15.65 18.41 0.94
C LEU A 205 -16.02 18.99 -0.43
N SER A 206 -16.92 19.98 -0.50
CA SER A 206 -17.33 20.63 -1.74
C SER A 206 -16.13 21.23 -2.50
N ARG A 207 -15.20 21.86 -1.78
CA ARG A 207 -13.97 22.42 -2.40
C ARG A 207 -13.04 21.32 -2.93
N MET A 208 -12.91 20.20 -2.23
CA MET A 208 -12.11 19.08 -2.69
C MET A 208 -12.68 18.41 -3.93
N VAL A 209 -13.97 18.07 -3.90
CA VAL A 209 -14.61 17.31 -4.99
C VAL A 209 -14.74 18.10 -6.27
N LYS A 210 -14.70 19.44 -6.19
CA LYS A 210 -14.75 20.32 -7.37
C LYS A 210 -13.66 20.02 -8.40
N ASN A 211 -12.51 19.49 -7.96
CA ASN A 211 -11.38 19.16 -8.82
C ASN A 211 -11.37 17.68 -9.24
N ILE A 212 -12.37 16.91 -8.84
CA ILE A 212 -12.47 15.48 -9.15
C ILE A 212 -13.55 15.30 -10.21
N PRO A 213 -13.25 14.86 -11.45
CA PRO A 213 -14.26 14.65 -12.48
C PRO A 213 -15.41 13.74 -12.03
N ALA A 214 -15.14 12.73 -11.21
CA ALA A 214 -16.17 11.86 -10.64
C ALA A 214 -17.10 12.55 -9.62
N GLY A 215 -16.82 13.79 -9.20
CA GLY A 215 -17.67 14.60 -8.32
C GLY A 215 -17.77 14.12 -6.87
N ARG A 216 -16.96 13.17 -6.44
CA ARG A 216 -16.95 12.61 -5.09
C ARG A 216 -15.59 12.05 -4.70
N LEU A 217 -15.38 11.80 -3.40
CA LEU A 217 -14.33 10.90 -2.95
C LEU A 217 -14.71 9.45 -3.27
N ALA A 218 -13.71 8.61 -3.51
CA ALA A 218 -13.92 7.17 -3.51
C ALA A 218 -14.01 6.67 -2.05
N ARG A 219 -14.84 5.65 -1.81
CA ARG A 219 -14.82 4.94 -0.55
C ARG A 219 -13.58 4.06 -0.45
N SER A 220 -13.11 3.79 0.76
CA SER A 220 -11.94 2.93 1.00
C SER A 220 -12.06 1.56 0.33
N GLU A 221 -13.27 0.96 0.39
CA GLU A 221 -13.54 -0.37 -0.16
C GLU A 221 -13.35 -0.42 -1.68
N GLU A 222 -13.62 0.69 -2.38
CA GLU A 222 -13.46 0.74 -3.85
C GLU A 222 -11.98 0.55 -4.25
N SER A 223 -11.05 1.18 -3.52
CA SER A 223 -9.60 0.98 -3.73
C SER A 223 -9.12 -0.38 -3.22
N ALA A 224 -9.63 -0.85 -2.07
CA ALA A 224 -9.28 -2.15 -1.51
C ALA A 224 -9.71 -3.30 -2.43
N ARG A 225 -10.86 -3.20 -3.12
CA ARG A 225 -11.28 -4.18 -4.14
C ARG A 225 -10.38 -4.20 -5.36
N LEU A 226 -9.79 -3.07 -5.76
CA LEU A 226 -8.75 -3.07 -6.78
C LEU A 226 -7.50 -3.80 -6.27
N ALA A 227 -7.13 -3.65 -4.98
CA ALA A 227 -6.05 -4.41 -4.40
C ALA A 227 -6.36 -5.93 -4.39
N VAL A 228 -7.60 -6.34 -4.07
CA VAL A 228 -8.05 -7.74 -4.20
C VAL A 228 -7.89 -8.25 -5.64
N TYR A 229 -8.34 -7.46 -6.62
CA TYR A 229 -8.19 -7.84 -8.03
C TYR A 229 -6.72 -8.05 -8.41
N LEU A 230 -5.85 -7.09 -8.07
CA LEU A 230 -4.40 -7.19 -8.37
C LEU A 230 -3.71 -8.33 -7.60
N ALA A 231 -4.24 -8.74 -6.45
CA ALA A 231 -3.76 -9.87 -5.64
C ALA A 231 -4.26 -11.23 -6.15
N SER A 232 -5.30 -11.25 -6.97
CA SER A 232 -5.92 -12.48 -7.49
C SER A 232 -5.27 -12.97 -8.78
N GLU A 233 -5.64 -14.16 -9.21
CA GLU A 233 -5.22 -14.77 -10.48
C GLU A 233 -5.80 -14.02 -11.69
N ASP A 234 -6.91 -13.29 -11.53
CA ASP A 234 -7.51 -12.47 -12.57
C ASP A 234 -6.54 -11.37 -13.09
N ALA A 235 -5.52 -11.03 -12.31
CA ALA A 235 -4.53 -10.01 -12.65
C ALA A 235 -3.15 -10.58 -13.04
N ASP A 236 -3.06 -11.85 -13.44
CA ASP A 236 -1.77 -12.48 -13.77
C ASP A 236 -1.05 -11.82 -14.95
N PHE A 237 -1.78 -11.16 -15.84
CA PHE A 237 -1.20 -10.43 -16.97
C PHE A 237 -0.88 -8.95 -16.66
N PHE A 238 -1.18 -8.48 -15.44
CA PHE A 238 -0.79 -7.14 -14.97
C PHE A 238 0.64 -7.16 -14.46
N ILE A 239 1.56 -6.60 -15.23
CA ILE A 239 3.00 -6.60 -14.96
C ILE A 239 3.52 -5.16 -14.94
N GLY A 240 4.05 -4.72 -13.81
CA GLY A 240 4.67 -3.40 -13.67
C GLY A 240 3.71 -2.23 -13.89
N GLN A 241 2.41 -2.44 -13.68
CA GLN A 241 1.41 -1.40 -13.91
C GLN A 241 1.33 -0.45 -12.72
N VAL A 242 1.19 0.82 -13.01
CA VAL A 242 0.87 1.88 -12.05
C VAL A 242 -0.52 2.37 -12.38
N VAL A 243 -1.51 1.85 -11.66
CA VAL A 243 -2.92 2.09 -11.95
C VAL A 243 -3.38 3.37 -11.26
N PRO A 244 -3.74 4.45 -11.99
CA PRO A 244 -4.29 5.65 -11.37
C PRO A 244 -5.71 5.36 -10.86
N PHE A 245 -5.92 5.64 -9.57
CA PHE A 245 -7.21 5.51 -8.89
C PHE A 245 -7.56 6.84 -8.24
N ALA A 246 -8.08 7.79 -9.05
CA ALA A 246 -8.20 9.20 -8.65
C ALA A 246 -9.45 9.90 -9.21
N GLY A 247 -10.50 9.15 -9.59
CA GLY A 247 -11.77 9.72 -10.06
C GLY A 247 -11.64 10.62 -11.29
N GLY A 248 -10.63 10.40 -12.14
CA GLY A 248 -10.35 11.22 -13.34
C GLY A 248 -9.48 12.45 -13.07
N TRP A 249 -9.05 12.69 -11.82
CA TRP A 249 -8.18 13.82 -11.48
C TRP A 249 -6.84 13.80 -12.24
N VAL A 250 -6.33 12.62 -12.54
CA VAL A 250 -5.17 12.41 -13.39
C VAL A 250 -5.42 11.25 -14.34
N THR A 251 -4.99 11.42 -15.59
CA THR A 251 -4.91 10.39 -16.62
C THR A 251 -3.48 10.38 -17.12
N PRO A 252 -2.72 9.28 -16.96
CA PRO A 252 -1.33 9.18 -17.43
C PRO A 252 -1.25 9.13 -18.95
#